data_6355c418a70d8dedb38bacb95329b99c
#
_entry.id   6355c418a70d8dedb38bacb95329b99c
#
_cell.length_a   1.000
_cell.length_b   1.000
_cell.length_c   1.000
_cell.angle_alpha   90.00
_cell.angle_beta   90.00
_cell.angle_gamma   90.00
#
_symmetry.space_group_name_H-M   'P 1'
#
loop_
_entity.id
_entity.type
_entity.pdbx_description
1 polymer ?
#
loop_
_entity_poly.entity_id
_entity_poly.type
_entity_poly.pdbx_seq_one_letter_code
_entity_poly.pdbx_strand_id
1 'polypeptide(L)'
;MPPRLRVSADCTSRIARRIAHRAYATGADPTLRTALFFPGHGVQRKGMLGPWLEAFPNTCKPFVEEMDSILGYKLSEIIEDGPISMLDKTQNAQPAIMATSVMILRVLEKEFGFDTDKRINVTLGHSLGEYAALVAAGYLDFPFALKIVRRRGEVMAECTRKAKEESGETFGMMALVCEPEQLDALTAAVNEWLEFNAEGTRDDSSSLPPIQQVTLANKNSKNQIVLSGSFKRIRELLTHIREFGGHDPRAVELKSRSAFHSPIMRPAFDYMKRVMTPEVVRWPGKMPTVSNVTGMPFDSADNLRKNLSRQAIDTVLWWDSIKYLHEQAGTKRWLGLGPGKVGRNLVSKEVGRSGAKGGGVWSISEPREVEETMRGLDETEAEARN
;
A
#
# COMPACT_ATOMS: atom_id res chain seq x y z
N MET A 1 27.96 24.07 -22.54
CA MET A 1 26.79 23.19 -22.34
C MET A 1 27.22 21.76 -22.64
N PRO A 2 27.23 20.82 -21.67
CA PRO A 2 27.51 19.41 -21.95
C PRO A 2 26.27 18.74 -22.59
N PRO A 3 26.44 17.75 -23.49
CA PRO A 3 25.34 17.12 -24.18
C PRO A 3 24.50 16.28 -23.22
N ARG A 4 23.20 16.48 -23.22
CA ARG A 4 22.23 15.62 -22.52
C ARG A 4 22.16 14.28 -23.24
N LEU A 5 22.64 13.23 -22.62
CA LEU A 5 22.40 11.85 -23.04
C LEU A 5 20.88 11.55 -23.01
N ARG A 6 20.27 11.48 -24.17
CA ARG A 6 18.92 10.91 -24.33
C ARG A 6 19.05 9.39 -24.21
N VAL A 7 18.69 8.85 -23.06
CA VAL A 7 18.46 7.40 -22.92
C VAL A 7 17.18 7.09 -23.72
N SER A 8 17.30 6.28 -24.77
CA SER A 8 16.14 5.94 -25.62
C SER A 8 15.15 5.07 -24.80
N ALA A 9 13.85 5.31 -25.03
CA ALA A 9 12.76 4.55 -24.40
C ALA A 9 12.88 3.01 -24.63
N ASP A 10 13.61 2.61 -25.65
CA ASP A 10 13.84 1.20 -26.01
C ASP A 10 14.88 0.53 -25.08
N CYS A 11 15.83 1.28 -24.53
CA CYS A 11 16.84 0.75 -23.60
C CYS A 11 16.21 0.49 -22.22
N THR A 12 15.33 1.37 -21.76
CA THR A 12 14.60 1.19 -20.49
C THR A 12 13.63 0.02 -20.55
N SER A 13 12.97 -0.21 -21.70
CA SER A 13 12.07 -1.34 -21.89
C SER A 13 12.80 -2.69 -21.93
N ARG A 14 14.00 -2.76 -22.50
CA ARG A 14 14.82 -3.98 -22.54
C ARG A 14 15.44 -4.32 -21.19
N ILE A 15 15.85 -3.32 -20.42
CA ILE A 15 16.36 -3.51 -19.05
C ILE A 15 15.23 -3.95 -18.12
N ALA A 16 14.06 -3.31 -18.19
CA ALA A 16 12.87 -3.68 -17.44
C ALA A 16 12.42 -5.12 -17.77
N ARG A 17 12.43 -5.54 -19.05
CA ARG A 17 12.12 -6.92 -19.45
C ARG A 17 13.15 -7.93 -18.94
N ARG A 18 14.46 -7.61 -18.93
CA ARG A 18 15.51 -8.49 -18.40
C ARG A 18 15.43 -8.62 -16.87
N ILE A 19 15.12 -7.56 -16.15
CA ILE A 19 14.93 -7.57 -14.69
C ILE A 19 13.65 -8.35 -14.36
N ALA A 20 12.55 -8.13 -15.08
CA ALA A 20 11.32 -8.90 -14.94
C ALA A 20 11.56 -10.41 -15.17
N HIS A 21 12.26 -10.80 -16.24
CA HIS A 21 12.56 -12.22 -16.52
C HIS A 21 13.44 -12.89 -15.44
N ARG A 22 14.35 -12.15 -14.81
CA ARG A 22 15.23 -12.71 -13.77
C ARG A 22 14.55 -12.76 -12.39
N ALA A 23 13.65 -11.82 -12.11
CA ALA A 23 12.92 -11.75 -10.85
C ALA A 23 11.76 -12.75 -10.76
N TYR A 24 11.23 -13.25 -11.91
CA TYR A 24 10.09 -14.17 -11.96
C TYR A 24 10.48 -15.65 -12.17
N ALA A 25 11.76 -16.01 -12.07
CA ALA A 25 12.22 -17.40 -12.16
C ALA A 25 12.04 -18.15 -10.83
N THR A 26 10.88 -18.04 -10.20
CA THR A 26 10.43 -18.97 -9.17
C THR A 26 9.80 -20.18 -9.87
N GLY A 27 9.98 -21.40 -9.34
CA GLY A 27 9.50 -22.64 -9.98
C GLY A 27 7.98 -22.82 -10.09
N ALA A 28 7.21 -21.74 -10.01
CA ALA A 28 5.77 -21.70 -10.23
C ALA A 28 5.47 -21.65 -11.74
N ASP A 29 4.40 -22.31 -12.14
CA ASP A 29 3.93 -22.36 -13.53
C ASP A 29 3.81 -20.94 -14.12
N PRO A 30 4.57 -20.60 -15.18
CA PRO A 30 4.57 -19.26 -15.76
C PRO A 30 3.22 -18.89 -16.40
N THR A 31 2.31 -19.83 -16.60
CA THR A 31 0.99 -19.60 -17.20
C THR A 31 -0.04 -19.05 -16.22
N LEU A 32 0.17 -19.25 -14.91
CA LEU A 32 -0.75 -18.85 -13.85
C LEU A 32 -0.08 -17.97 -12.78
N ARG A 33 0.17 -16.72 -13.12
CA ARG A 33 0.77 -15.80 -12.16
C ARG A 33 -0.25 -15.29 -11.15
N THR A 34 0.07 -15.48 -9.87
CA THR A 34 -0.74 -15.03 -8.72
C THR A 34 -0.04 -13.91 -7.98
N ALA A 35 -0.74 -12.78 -7.79
CA ALA A 35 -0.31 -11.70 -6.91
C ALA A 35 -1.01 -11.83 -5.56
N LEU A 36 -0.23 -11.72 -4.48
CA LEU A 36 -0.73 -11.61 -3.11
C LEU A 36 -0.69 -10.14 -2.69
N PHE A 37 -1.83 -9.56 -2.31
CA PHE A 37 -1.89 -8.16 -1.96
C PHE A 37 -2.46 -7.92 -0.55
N PHE A 38 -2.01 -6.80 0.07
CA PHE A 38 -2.33 -6.44 1.44
C PHE A 38 -2.93 -5.03 1.55
N PRO A 39 -3.93 -4.83 2.44
CA PRO A 39 -4.60 -3.55 2.58
C PRO A 39 -3.75 -2.51 3.32
N GLY A 40 -4.06 -1.24 3.06
CA GLY A 40 -3.53 -0.10 3.78
C GLY A 40 -4.38 0.34 4.97
N HIS A 41 -4.06 1.50 5.51
CA HIS A 41 -4.78 2.15 6.62
C HIS A 41 -6.26 2.45 6.26
N GLY A 42 -7.14 2.37 7.27
CA GLY A 42 -8.56 2.71 7.12
C GLY A 42 -9.50 1.51 7.01
N VAL A 43 -8.95 0.27 7.08
CA VAL A 43 -9.72 -0.98 7.05
C VAL A 43 -9.83 -1.64 8.42
N GLN A 44 -9.20 -1.08 9.45
CA GLN A 44 -9.29 -1.58 10.82
C GLN A 44 -10.72 -1.51 11.34
N ARG A 45 -11.10 -2.52 12.10
CA ARG A 45 -12.40 -2.59 12.77
C ARG A 45 -12.27 -3.28 14.13
N LYS A 46 -13.08 -2.83 15.06
CA LYS A 46 -13.20 -3.47 16.36
C LYS A 46 -13.66 -4.93 16.17
N GLY A 47 -13.07 -5.85 16.92
CA GLY A 47 -13.40 -7.27 16.89
C GLY A 47 -12.90 -8.03 15.66
N MET A 48 -11.94 -7.49 14.90
CA MET A 48 -11.49 -8.15 13.66
C MET A 48 -10.64 -9.40 13.87
N LEU A 49 -10.14 -9.67 15.08
CA LEU A 49 -9.43 -10.91 15.42
C LEU A 49 -10.39 -12.00 15.91
N GLY A 50 -11.50 -11.62 16.56
CA GLY A 50 -12.44 -12.54 17.23
C GLY A 50 -12.85 -13.74 16.37
N PRO A 51 -13.39 -13.55 15.15
CA PRO A 51 -13.76 -14.67 14.28
C PRO A 51 -12.60 -15.64 13.97
N TRP A 52 -11.36 -15.14 13.87
CA TRP A 52 -10.17 -15.94 13.63
C TRP A 52 -9.72 -16.72 14.86
N LEU A 53 -9.79 -16.07 16.04
CA LEU A 53 -9.50 -16.71 17.33
C LEU A 53 -10.50 -17.81 17.66
N GLU A 54 -11.76 -17.66 17.26
CA GLU A 54 -12.81 -18.66 17.41
C GLU A 54 -12.60 -19.85 16.45
N ALA A 55 -12.36 -19.55 15.16
CA ALA A 55 -12.25 -20.59 14.12
C ALA A 55 -10.92 -21.36 14.19
N PHE A 56 -9.80 -20.70 14.49
CA PHE A 56 -8.45 -21.28 14.46
C PHE A 56 -7.64 -20.95 15.72
N PRO A 57 -8.13 -21.33 16.92
CA PRO A 57 -7.51 -20.94 18.20
C PRO A 57 -6.06 -21.38 18.33
N ASN A 58 -5.71 -22.56 17.82
CA ASN A 58 -4.36 -23.13 17.96
C ASN A 58 -3.29 -22.35 17.16
N THR A 59 -3.68 -21.69 16.08
CA THR A 59 -2.78 -20.85 15.27
C THR A 59 -2.85 -19.39 15.70
N CYS A 60 -4.06 -18.88 16.01
CA CYS A 60 -4.25 -17.45 16.24
C CYS A 60 -3.87 -17.01 17.66
N LYS A 61 -4.15 -17.80 18.71
CA LYS A 61 -3.80 -17.41 20.09
C LYS A 61 -2.29 -17.19 20.27
N PRO A 62 -1.41 -18.15 19.90
CA PRO A 62 0.03 -17.93 20.01
C PRO A 62 0.53 -16.74 19.19
N PHE A 63 -0.09 -16.49 18.02
CA PHE A 63 0.26 -15.34 17.19
C PHE A 63 -0.09 -14.02 17.87
N VAL A 64 -1.26 -13.92 18.48
CA VAL A 64 -1.72 -12.74 19.20
C VAL A 64 -0.87 -12.47 20.44
N GLU A 65 -0.49 -13.52 21.17
CA GLU A 65 0.44 -13.44 22.30
C GLU A 65 1.84 -12.96 21.85
N GLU A 66 2.34 -13.49 20.73
CA GLU A 66 3.59 -13.04 20.09
C GLU A 66 3.51 -11.54 19.74
N MET A 67 2.43 -11.12 19.08
CA MET A 67 2.19 -9.71 18.69
C MET A 67 2.24 -8.78 19.90
N ASP A 68 1.49 -9.08 20.96
CA ASP A 68 1.43 -8.26 22.16
C ASP A 68 2.79 -8.23 22.88
N SER A 69 3.47 -9.37 22.96
CA SER A 69 4.81 -9.47 23.54
C SER A 69 5.84 -8.62 22.79
N ILE A 70 5.83 -8.64 21.44
CA ILE A 70 6.73 -7.85 20.60
C ILE A 70 6.51 -6.35 20.85
N LEU A 71 5.25 -5.93 20.98
CA LEU A 71 4.87 -4.53 21.14
C LEU A 71 5.03 -4.03 22.59
N GLY A 72 5.03 -4.94 23.56
CA GLY A 72 5.11 -4.61 24.99
C GLY A 72 3.81 -4.04 25.58
N TYR A 73 2.69 -4.18 24.87
CA TYR A 73 1.35 -3.81 25.34
C TYR A 73 0.28 -4.64 24.63
N LYS A 74 -0.95 -4.64 25.17
CA LYS A 74 -2.08 -5.42 24.66
C LYS A 74 -2.76 -4.75 23.47
N LEU A 75 -2.16 -4.84 22.27
CA LEU A 75 -2.81 -4.38 21.04
C LEU A 75 -4.05 -5.23 20.75
N SER A 76 -4.04 -6.52 21.10
CA SER A 76 -5.18 -7.42 20.98
C SER A 76 -6.43 -6.89 21.67
N GLU A 77 -6.32 -6.41 22.90
CA GLU A 77 -7.43 -5.81 23.64
C GLU A 77 -7.96 -4.53 22.96
N ILE A 78 -7.06 -3.70 22.44
CA ILE A 78 -7.47 -2.51 21.67
C ILE A 78 -8.23 -2.90 20.40
N ILE A 79 -7.85 -3.99 19.74
CA ILE A 79 -8.53 -4.49 18.54
C ILE A 79 -9.90 -5.07 18.90
N GLU A 80 -9.99 -5.90 19.93
CA GLU A 80 -11.23 -6.62 20.28
C GLU A 80 -12.20 -5.73 21.07
N ASP A 81 -11.73 -5.04 22.09
CA ASP A 81 -12.58 -4.32 23.02
C ASP A 81 -12.70 -2.83 22.73
N GLY A 82 -11.75 -2.28 21.99
CA GLY A 82 -11.71 -0.87 21.61
C GLY A 82 -11.36 0.08 22.78
N PRO A 83 -11.92 1.28 22.83
CA PRO A 83 -12.88 1.86 21.89
C PRO A 83 -12.31 2.08 20.48
N ILE A 84 -13.18 2.19 19.47
CA ILE A 84 -12.75 2.37 18.07
C ILE A 84 -11.84 3.60 17.89
N SER A 85 -12.06 4.65 18.69
CA SER A 85 -11.21 5.83 18.68
C SER A 85 -9.76 5.57 19.12
N MET A 86 -9.52 4.52 19.89
CA MET A 86 -8.17 4.07 20.25
C MET A 86 -7.56 3.25 19.11
N LEU A 87 -8.34 2.37 18.49
CA LEU A 87 -7.89 1.57 17.36
C LEU A 87 -7.59 2.46 16.13
N ASP A 88 -8.39 3.51 15.91
CA ASP A 88 -8.22 4.45 14.79
C ASP A 88 -6.99 5.36 14.93
N LYS A 89 -6.37 5.43 16.11
CA LYS A 89 -5.07 6.12 16.23
C LYS A 89 -4.05 5.45 15.34
N THR A 90 -3.36 6.24 14.52
CA THR A 90 -2.39 5.77 13.50
C THR A 90 -1.40 4.74 14.06
N GLN A 91 -0.89 4.98 15.27
CA GLN A 91 0.05 4.09 15.94
C GLN A 91 -0.53 2.73 16.35
N ASN A 92 -1.85 2.60 16.47
CA ASN A 92 -2.53 1.34 16.77
C ASN A 92 -3.07 0.69 15.49
N ALA A 93 -3.66 1.48 14.60
CA ALA A 93 -4.26 0.99 13.36
C ALA A 93 -3.22 0.32 12.44
N GLN A 94 -2.04 0.93 12.30
CA GLN A 94 -1.02 0.38 11.41
C GLN A 94 -0.56 -1.03 11.84
N PRO A 95 -0.06 -1.25 13.07
CA PRO A 95 0.34 -2.59 13.49
C PRO A 95 -0.83 -3.57 13.56
N ALA A 96 -2.05 -3.11 13.89
CA ALA A 96 -3.23 -3.96 13.94
C ALA A 96 -3.59 -4.55 12.56
N ILE A 97 -3.62 -3.72 11.51
CA ILE A 97 -3.91 -4.17 10.14
C ILE A 97 -2.81 -5.10 9.63
N MET A 98 -1.54 -4.74 9.83
CA MET A 98 -0.41 -5.55 9.40
C MET A 98 -0.41 -6.91 10.09
N ALA A 99 -0.53 -6.94 11.42
CA ALA A 99 -0.52 -8.18 12.18
C ALA A 99 -1.71 -9.09 11.82
N THR A 100 -2.91 -8.54 11.67
CA THR A 100 -4.08 -9.31 11.22
C THR A 100 -3.84 -9.91 9.83
N SER A 101 -3.25 -9.16 8.90
CA SER A 101 -2.95 -9.65 7.56
C SER A 101 -1.93 -10.80 7.56
N VAL A 102 -0.87 -10.69 8.37
CA VAL A 102 0.13 -11.75 8.53
C VAL A 102 -0.44 -12.96 9.27
N MET A 103 -1.32 -12.74 10.26
CA MET A 103 -2.03 -13.82 10.96
C MET A 103 -2.87 -14.65 9.99
N ILE A 104 -3.63 -14.00 9.12
CA ILE A 104 -4.43 -14.68 8.09
C ILE A 104 -3.54 -15.55 7.20
N LEU A 105 -2.39 -15.03 6.75
CA LEU A 105 -1.43 -15.81 5.97
C LEU A 105 -0.94 -17.04 6.74
N ARG A 106 -0.57 -16.89 8.02
CA ARG A 106 -0.17 -18.03 8.88
C ARG A 106 -1.28 -19.07 9.06
N VAL A 107 -2.54 -18.64 9.14
CA VAL A 107 -3.68 -19.57 9.16
C VAL A 107 -3.76 -20.36 7.86
N LEU A 108 -3.67 -19.72 6.71
CA LEU A 108 -3.68 -20.41 5.43
C LEU A 108 -2.54 -21.44 5.32
N GLU A 109 -1.35 -21.07 5.74
CA GLU A 109 -0.18 -21.95 5.70
C GLU A 109 -0.32 -23.16 6.65
N LYS A 110 -0.76 -22.93 7.90
CA LYS A 110 -0.80 -23.98 8.93
C LYS A 110 -2.03 -24.85 8.88
N GLU A 111 -3.21 -24.26 8.65
CA GLU A 111 -4.48 -24.99 8.74
C GLU A 111 -4.94 -25.52 7.38
N PHE A 112 -4.53 -24.88 6.28
CA PHE A 112 -4.96 -25.26 4.93
C PHE A 112 -3.81 -25.74 4.04
N GLY A 113 -2.57 -25.81 4.55
CA GLY A 113 -1.42 -26.26 3.79
C GLY A 113 -1.08 -25.36 2.57
N PHE A 114 -1.44 -24.07 2.66
CA PHE A 114 -1.17 -23.11 1.59
C PHE A 114 0.33 -22.86 1.47
N ASP A 115 0.95 -23.33 0.41
CA ASP A 115 2.37 -23.11 0.14
C ASP A 115 2.56 -21.76 -0.59
N THR A 116 2.83 -20.73 0.21
CA THR A 116 3.02 -19.36 -0.28
C THR A 116 4.14 -19.29 -1.34
N ASP A 117 5.23 -20.03 -1.14
CA ASP A 117 6.40 -19.99 -2.01
C ASP A 117 6.12 -20.62 -3.39
N LYS A 118 5.19 -21.58 -3.47
CA LYS A 118 4.79 -22.24 -4.71
C LYS A 118 3.61 -21.57 -5.42
N ARG A 119 2.68 -21.00 -4.65
CA ARG A 119 1.41 -20.51 -5.21
C ARG A 119 1.41 -19.00 -5.50
N ILE A 120 2.35 -18.24 -4.93
CA ILE A 120 2.45 -16.79 -5.09
C ILE A 120 3.70 -16.42 -5.89
N ASN A 121 3.52 -15.61 -6.92
CA ASN A 121 4.60 -15.18 -7.80
C ASN A 121 5.10 -13.77 -7.48
N VAL A 122 4.27 -12.93 -6.84
CA VAL A 122 4.59 -11.55 -6.53
C VAL A 122 3.74 -11.08 -5.35
N THR A 123 4.30 -10.22 -4.53
CA THR A 123 3.54 -9.55 -3.45
C THR A 123 3.47 -8.06 -3.69
N LEU A 124 2.41 -7.42 -3.21
CA LEU A 124 2.27 -5.97 -3.16
C LEU A 124 1.39 -5.57 -1.96
N GLY A 125 1.51 -4.33 -1.54
CA GLY A 125 0.67 -3.83 -0.45
C GLY A 125 0.42 -2.34 -0.59
N HIS A 126 -0.78 -1.90 -0.25
CA HIS A 126 -1.13 -0.50 -0.31
C HIS A 126 -0.58 0.25 0.91
N SER A 127 0.35 1.20 0.72
CA SER A 127 0.95 1.98 1.80
C SER A 127 1.45 1.09 2.94
N LEU A 128 0.77 1.08 4.09
CA LEU A 128 1.05 0.19 5.21
C LEU A 128 1.16 -1.29 4.80
N GLY A 129 0.31 -1.74 3.89
CA GLY A 129 0.29 -3.13 3.40
C GLY A 129 1.60 -3.59 2.76
N GLU A 130 2.45 -2.67 2.30
CA GLU A 130 3.77 -3.00 1.73
C GLU A 130 4.67 -3.71 2.77
N TYR A 131 4.53 -3.38 4.06
CA TYR A 131 5.25 -4.07 5.14
C TYR A 131 4.77 -5.52 5.31
N ALA A 132 3.46 -5.76 5.23
CA ALA A 132 2.92 -7.13 5.24
C ALA A 132 3.38 -7.92 4.00
N ALA A 133 3.43 -7.27 2.83
CA ALA A 133 3.94 -7.87 1.60
C ALA A 133 5.42 -8.25 1.72
N LEU A 134 6.26 -7.39 2.31
CA LEU A 134 7.67 -7.66 2.55
C LEU A 134 7.90 -8.78 3.57
N VAL A 135 7.03 -8.91 4.58
CA VAL A 135 7.06 -10.04 5.53
C VAL A 135 6.66 -11.33 4.83
N ALA A 136 5.57 -11.34 4.06
CA ALA A 136 5.12 -12.51 3.31
C ALA A 136 6.17 -13.00 2.30
N ALA A 137 6.86 -12.08 1.64
CA ALA A 137 7.94 -12.38 0.70
C ALA A 137 9.31 -12.64 1.36
N GLY A 138 9.40 -12.59 2.69
CA GLY A 138 10.60 -12.94 3.46
C GLY A 138 11.73 -11.90 3.42
N TYR A 139 11.49 -10.68 2.96
CA TYR A 139 12.46 -9.59 3.01
C TYR A 139 12.67 -9.02 4.42
N LEU A 140 11.60 -8.99 5.22
CA LEU A 140 11.61 -8.55 6.60
C LEU A 140 11.07 -9.66 7.51
N ASP A 141 11.62 -9.78 8.72
CA ASP A 141 10.96 -10.61 9.73
C ASP A 141 9.79 -9.88 10.39
N PHE A 142 8.80 -10.65 10.84
CA PHE A 142 7.58 -10.12 11.43
C PHE A 142 7.83 -9.28 12.69
N PRO A 143 8.67 -9.72 13.67
CA PRO A 143 8.93 -8.94 14.87
C PRO A 143 9.55 -7.56 14.58
N PHE A 144 10.51 -7.49 13.66
CA PHE A 144 11.11 -6.22 13.25
C PHE A 144 10.08 -5.33 12.54
N ALA A 145 9.40 -5.88 11.54
CA ALA A 145 8.39 -5.14 10.77
C ALA A 145 7.28 -4.57 11.66
N LEU A 146 6.80 -5.35 12.65
CA LEU A 146 5.76 -4.92 13.57
C LEU A 146 6.22 -3.73 14.44
N LYS A 147 7.45 -3.79 14.96
CA LYS A 147 8.04 -2.70 15.76
C LYS A 147 8.21 -1.42 14.95
N ILE A 148 8.74 -1.52 13.73
CA ILE A 148 8.95 -0.32 12.91
C ILE A 148 7.63 0.30 12.45
N VAL A 149 6.63 -0.51 12.11
CA VAL A 149 5.30 -0.05 11.72
C VAL A 149 4.61 0.66 12.91
N ARG A 150 4.72 0.13 14.11
CA ARG A 150 4.24 0.80 15.33
C ARG A 150 4.89 2.17 15.49
N ARG A 151 6.23 2.23 15.45
CA ARG A 151 6.96 3.49 15.63
C ARG A 151 6.74 4.47 14.48
N ARG A 152 6.64 3.97 13.24
CA ARG A 152 6.22 4.76 12.07
C ARG A 152 4.88 5.45 12.33
N GLY A 153 3.90 4.71 12.84
CA GLY A 153 2.57 5.23 13.18
C GLY A 153 2.62 6.32 14.25
N GLU A 154 3.46 6.17 15.27
CA GLU A 154 3.68 7.19 16.32
C GLU A 154 4.26 8.48 15.75
N VAL A 155 5.33 8.35 14.94
CA VAL A 155 5.99 9.52 14.32
C VAL A 155 5.03 10.24 13.38
N MET A 156 4.26 9.51 12.56
CA MET A 156 3.28 10.13 11.66
C MET A 156 2.15 10.85 12.40
N ALA A 157 1.66 10.28 13.51
CA ALA A 157 0.67 10.93 14.37
C ALA A 157 1.21 12.23 14.97
N GLU A 158 2.45 12.20 15.42
CA GLU A 158 3.15 13.36 15.97
C GLU A 158 3.37 14.45 14.91
N CYS A 159 3.75 14.09 13.69
CA CYS A 159 3.87 15.04 12.58
C CYS A 159 2.57 15.82 12.34
N THR A 160 1.44 15.10 12.30
CA THR A 160 0.14 15.72 12.08
C THR A 160 -0.26 16.62 13.26
N ARG A 161 0.00 16.17 14.50
CA ARG A 161 -0.27 16.98 15.71
C ARG A 161 0.51 18.30 15.67
N LYS A 162 1.82 18.25 15.40
CA LYS A 162 2.67 19.44 15.32
C LYS A 162 2.22 20.39 14.20
N ALA A 163 1.93 19.86 13.01
CA ALA A 163 1.44 20.67 11.91
C ALA A 163 0.14 21.42 12.28
N LYS A 164 -0.78 20.74 12.98
CA LYS A 164 -2.02 21.36 13.48
C LYS A 164 -1.74 22.44 14.54
N GLU A 165 -0.82 22.20 15.46
CA GLU A 165 -0.48 23.17 16.51
C GLU A 165 0.19 24.41 15.93
N GLU A 166 1.07 24.24 14.93
CA GLU A 166 1.81 25.31 14.28
C GLU A 166 0.90 26.20 13.42
N SER A 167 -0.03 25.61 12.65
CA SER A 167 -0.85 26.34 11.67
C SER A 167 -2.27 26.66 12.14
N GLY A 168 -2.77 25.95 13.16
CA GLY A 168 -4.19 25.99 13.55
C GLY A 168 -5.12 25.30 12.56
N GLU A 169 -4.60 24.68 11.47
CA GLU A 169 -5.37 24.03 10.41
C GLU A 169 -5.59 22.53 10.69
N THR A 170 -6.57 21.96 10.01
CA THR A 170 -6.80 20.51 10.02
C THR A 170 -6.18 19.86 8.78
N PHE A 171 -5.51 18.73 9.00
CA PHE A 171 -4.78 17.98 7.99
C PHE A 171 -5.41 16.60 7.76
N GLY A 172 -5.33 16.13 6.53
CA GLY A 172 -5.85 14.83 6.19
C GLY A 172 -5.68 14.50 4.72
N MET A 173 -6.52 13.58 4.27
CA MET A 173 -6.50 13.10 2.88
C MET A 173 -7.91 13.19 2.29
N MET A 174 -7.97 13.52 0.99
CA MET A 174 -9.21 13.65 0.25
C MET A 174 -9.12 12.88 -1.07
N ALA A 175 -10.03 11.93 -1.26
CA ALA A 175 -10.15 11.21 -2.51
C ALA A 175 -10.95 12.04 -3.52
N LEU A 176 -10.40 12.15 -4.74
CA LEU A 176 -11.07 12.72 -5.90
C LEU A 176 -11.47 11.56 -6.83
N VAL A 177 -12.75 11.49 -7.13
CA VAL A 177 -13.32 10.44 -7.98
C VAL A 177 -13.97 11.10 -9.19
N CYS A 178 -13.61 10.64 -10.38
CA CYS A 178 -14.14 11.10 -11.67
C CYS A 178 -14.43 9.91 -12.60
N GLU A 179 -14.92 10.17 -13.79
CA GLU A 179 -14.99 9.15 -14.83
C GLU A 179 -13.57 8.78 -15.30
N PRO A 180 -13.34 7.51 -15.68
CA PRO A 180 -12.01 7.01 -16.03
C PRO A 180 -11.32 7.84 -17.14
N GLU A 181 -12.07 8.29 -18.11
CA GLU A 181 -11.58 9.06 -19.27
C GLU A 181 -11.11 10.48 -18.87
N GLN A 182 -11.52 10.95 -17.70
CA GLN A 182 -11.17 12.28 -17.19
C GLN A 182 -9.97 12.25 -16.25
N LEU A 183 -9.52 11.06 -15.78
CA LEU A 183 -8.53 10.96 -14.73
C LEU A 183 -7.17 11.58 -15.11
N ASP A 184 -6.71 11.37 -16.33
CA ASP A 184 -5.42 11.89 -16.80
C ASP A 184 -5.46 13.42 -16.87
N ALA A 185 -6.54 13.98 -17.40
CA ALA A 185 -6.73 15.43 -17.47
C ALA A 185 -6.88 16.05 -16.07
N LEU A 186 -7.66 15.42 -15.18
CA LEU A 186 -7.77 15.84 -13.77
C LEU A 186 -6.41 15.78 -13.07
N THR A 187 -5.64 14.72 -13.29
CA THR A 187 -4.30 14.56 -12.70
C THR A 187 -3.33 15.63 -13.22
N ALA A 188 -3.40 15.96 -14.50
CA ALA A 188 -2.61 17.03 -15.10
C ALA A 188 -2.96 18.41 -14.49
N ALA A 189 -4.24 18.75 -14.37
CA ALA A 189 -4.69 19.99 -13.74
C ALA A 189 -4.29 20.10 -12.26
N VAL A 190 -4.35 19.00 -11.53
CA VAL A 190 -3.85 18.92 -10.14
C VAL A 190 -2.35 19.20 -10.10
N ASN A 191 -1.55 18.54 -10.95
CA ASN A 191 -0.09 18.72 -10.96
C ASN A 191 0.30 20.14 -11.35
N GLU A 192 -0.36 20.74 -12.35
CA GLU A 192 -0.15 22.13 -12.75
C GLU A 192 -0.36 23.09 -11.58
N TRP A 193 -1.46 22.91 -10.84
CA TRP A 193 -1.71 23.72 -9.64
C TRP A 193 -0.64 23.51 -8.56
N LEU A 194 -0.21 22.25 -8.35
CA LEU A 194 0.81 21.93 -7.36
C LEU A 194 2.17 22.56 -7.73
N GLU A 195 2.57 22.50 -9.00
CA GLU A 195 3.80 23.12 -9.51
C GLU A 195 3.75 24.64 -9.38
N PHE A 196 2.64 25.28 -9.84
CA PHE A 196 2.45 26.72 -9.73
C PHE A 196 2.53 27.23 -8.30
N ASN A 197 1.97 26.48 -7.34
CA ASN A 197 1.98 26.85 -5.93
C ASN A 197 3.24 26.37 -5.16
N ALA A 198 4.07 25.52 -5.75
CA ALA A 198 5.36 25.14 -5.18
C ALA A 198 6.45 26.20 -5.45
N GLU A 199 6.36 26.89 -6.59
CA GLU A 199 7.18 28.06 -6.90
C GLU A 199 6.65 29.24 -6.08
N GLY A 200 7.09 29.36 -4.83
CA GLY A 200 6.78 30.52 -3.98
C GLY A 200 7.03 31.83 -4.74
N THR A 201 6.25 32.87 -4.40
CA THR A 201 6.33 34.23 -4.99
C THR A 201 7.74 34.58 -5.44
N ARG A 202 7.87 35.01 -6.67
CA ARG A 202 9.04 35.22 -7.55
C ARG A 202 10.32 35.86 -6.95
N ASP A 203 10.40 36.06 -5.66
CA ASP A 203 11.52 36.80 -5.03
C ASP A 203 12.35 35.96 -4.03
N ASP A 204 11.99 34.72 -3.74
CA ASP A 204 12.78 33.86 -2.86
C ASP A 204 12.77 32.40 -3.33
N SER A 205 13.97 31.81 -3.48
CA SER A 205 14.21 30.46 -3.99
C SER A 205 13.80 29.33 -3.00
N SER A 206 12.93 29.61 -2.05
CA SER A 206 12.46 28.66 -1.05
C SER A 206 11.11 28.06 -1.46
N SER A 207 11.06 26.71 -1.58
CA SER A 207 9.81 25.97 -1.70
C SER A 207 8.89 26.26 -0.49
N LEU A 208 7.55 26.23 -0.72
CA LEU A 208 6.58 26.38 0.36
C LEU A 208 6.90 25.48 1.55
N PRO A 209 6.69 25.96 2.80
CA PRO A 209 6.83 25.11 3.98
C PRO A 209 5.98 23.85 3.88
N PRO A 210 6.43 22.70 4.40
CA PRO A 210 5.71 21.42 4.33
C PRO A 210 4.24 21.50 4.75
N ILE A 211 3.92 22.32 5.75
CA ILE A 211 2.56 22.52 6.26
C ILE A 211 1.61 23.24 5.28
N GLN A 212 2.16 23.92 4.27
CA GLN A 212 1.40 24.62 3.23
C GLN A 212 1.31 23.82 1.93
N GLN A 213 2.03 22.72 1.83
CA GLN A 213 2.03 21.89 0.61
C GLN A 213 0.83 20.94 0.59
N VAL A 214 0.24 20.80 -0.59
CA VAL A 214 -0.66 19.69 -0.95
C VAL A 214 0.11 18.76 -1.87
N THR A 215 -0.15 17.48 -1.76
CA THR A 215 0.49 16.46 -2.61
C THR A 215 -0.52 15.50 -3.19
N LEU A 216 -0.21 14.94 -4.35
CA LEU A 216 -0.86 13.76 -4.90
C LEU A 216 -0.35 12.55 -4.10
N ALA A 217 -1.12 12.14 -3.08
CA ALA A 217 -0.72 11.09 -2.15
C ALA A 217 -0.86 9.68 -2.73
N ASN A 218 -1.94 9.42 -3.50
CA ASN A 218 -2.19 8.09 -4.07
C ASN A 218 -2.77 8.20 -5.48
N LYS A 219 -2.34 7.28 -6.34
CA LYS A 219 -3.05 6.89 -7.57
C LYS A 219 -3.68 5.53 -7.30
N ASN A 220 -4.98 5.49 -7.00
CA ASN A 220 -5.62 4.30 -6.47
C ASN A 220 -6.28 3.41 -7.54
N SER A 221 -6.85 3.99 -8.57
CA SER A 221 -7.51 3.28 -9.66
C SER A 221 -7.70 4.21 -10.86
N LYS A 222 -8.14 3.67 -11.98
CA LYS A 222 -8.45 4.41 -13.22
C LYS A 222 -9.44 5.57 -13.07
N ASN A 223 -10.05 5.73 -11.89
CA ASN A 223 -11.02 6.79 -11.64
C ASN A 223 -10.84 7.46 -10.26
N GLN A 224 -9.70 7.24 -9.58
CA GLN A 224 -9.49 7.79 -8.24
C GLN A 224 -8.04 8.14 -7.98
N ILE A 225 -7.83 9.40 -7.60
CA ILE A 225 -6.60 9.89 -6.97
C ILE A 225 -6.90 10.38 -5.55
N VAL A 226 -5.87 10.57 -4.74
CA VAL A 226 -6.02 11.09 -3.36
C VAL A 226 -5.03 12.23 -3.16
N LEU A 227 -5.54 13.34 -2.64
CA LEU A 227 -4.76 14.48 -2.20
C LEU A 227 -4.48 14.39 -0.71
N SER A 228 -3.33 14.92 -0.28
CA SER A 228 -2.90 14.98 1.12
C SER A 228 -2.35 16.36 1.47
N GLY A 229 -2.72 16.87 2.64
CA GLY A 229 -2.28 18.19 3.12
C GLY A 229 -3.29 18.84 4.06
N SER A 230 -3.23 20.17 4.18
CA SER A 230 -4.26 20.96 4.86
C SER A 230 -5.57 20.91 4.08
N PHE A 231 -6.70 20.65 4.75
CA PHE A 231 -8.02 20.66 4.09
C PHE A 231 -8.38 22.02 3.51
N LYS A 232 -7.88 23.12 4.08
CA LYS A 232 -8.06 24.45 3.52
C LYS A 232 -7.41 24.53 2.14
N ARG A 233 -6.13 24.15 2.04
CA ARG A 233 -5.38 24.19 0.77
C ARG A 233 -5.93 23.21 -0.27
N ILE A 234 -6.38 22.02 0.16
CA ILE A 234 -7.05 21.06 -0.74
C ILE A 234 -8.34 21.67 -1.32
N ARG A 235 -9.13 22.40 -0.51
CA ARG A 235 -10.35 23.07 -1.01
C ARG A 235 -10.04 24.23 -1.96
N GLU A 236 -8.96 24.97 -1.72
CA GLU A 236 -8.47 26.01 -2.66
C GLU A 236 -8.12 25.39 -4.03
N LEU A 237 -7.38 24.27 -4.03
CA LEU A 237 -7.11 23.50 -5.24
C LEU A 237 -8.40 23.03 -5.93
N LEU A 238 -9.35 22.48 -5.18
CA LEU A 238 -10.63 22.02 -5.74
C LEU A 238 -11.42 23.17 -6.38
N THR A 239 -11.45 24.33 -5.75
CA THR A 239 -12.09 25.52 -6.33
C THR A 239 -11.40 25.90 -7.66
N HIS A 240 -10.07 25.94 -7.66
CA HIS A 240 -9.31 26.28 -8.87
C HIS A 240 -9.58 25.32 -10.03
N ILE A 241 -9.52 23.99 -9.81
CA ILE A 241 -9.75 23.03 -10.90
C ILE A 241 -11.20 23.01 -11.40
N ARG A 242 -12.18 23.43 -10.58
CA ARG A 242 -13.56 23.59 -11.00
C ARG A 242 -13.76 24.84 -11.84
N GLU A 243 -13.22 25.97 -11.41
CA GLU A 243 -13.39 27.28 -12.06
C GLU A 243 -12.55 27.42 -13.34
N PHE A 244 -11.33 26.92 -13.32
CA PHE A 244 -10.36 27.15 -14.39
C PHE A 244 -9.98 25.87 -15.16
N GLY A 245 -10.00 24.70 -14.50
CA GLY A 245 -9.65 23.42 -15.11
C GLY A 245 -10.82 22.70 -15.80
N GLY A 246 -12.06 23.15 -15.59
CA GLY A 246 -13.25 22.49 -16.15
C GLY A 246 -13.53 21.10 -15.59
N HIS A 247 -13.00 20.76 -14.41
CA HIS A 247 -13.19 19.48 -13.75
C HIS A 247 -14.03 19.61 -12.48
N ASP A 248 -15.00 18.73 -12.30
CA ASP A 248 -15.80 18.65 -11.07
C ASP A 248 -15.78 17.23 -10.48
N PRO A 249 -14.63 16.79 -9.92
CA PRO A 249 -14.55 15.49 -9.31
C PRO A 249 -15.36 15.43 -8.02
N ARG A 250 -15.93 14.25 -7.72
CA ARG A 250 -16.52 14.00 -6.42
C ARG A 250 -15.41 13.90 -5.37
N ALA A 251 -15.37 14.85 -4.44
CA ALA A 251 -14.41 14.91 -3.36
C ALA A 251 -14.96 14.21 -2.10
N VAL A 252 -14.16 13.33 -1.50
CA VAL A 252 -14.52 12.54 -0.31
C VAL A 252 -13.39 12.62 0.70
N GLU A 253 -13.64 13.22 1.87
CA GLU A 253 -12.68 13.20 2.98
C GLU A 253 -12.50 11.77 3.49
N LEU A 254 -11.24 11.32 3.58
CA LEU A 254 -10.94 10.02 4.14
C LEU A 254 -10.96 10.09 5.68
N LYS A 255 -11.32 8.97 6.32
CA LYS A 255 -11.39 8.89 7.79
C LYS A 255 -10.02 9.09 8.48
N SER A 256 -8.93 8.95 7.74
CA SER A 256 -7.60 9.26 8.23
C SER A 256 -7.45 10.76 8.51
N ARG A 257 -7.19 11.12 9.76
CA ARG A 257 -6.92 12.50 10.18
C ARG A 257 -5.42 12.83 10.15
N SER A 258 -4.70 12.27 9.19
CA SER A 258 -3.26 12.47 9.00
C SER A 258 -2.96 12.69 7.53
N ALA A 259 -2.11 13.67 7.23
CA ALA A 259 -1.67 13.99 5.88
C ALA A 259 -0.54 13.03 5.45
N PHE A 260 -0.85 11.73 5.33
CA PHE A 260 0.12 10.73 4.86
C PHE A 260 0.59 11.03 3.44
N HIS A 261 1.78 10.52 3.10
CA HIS A 261 2.36 10.68 1.76
C HIS A 261 2.51 12.14 1.34
N SER A 262 2.96 12.97 2.28
CA SER A 262 3.20 14.40 2.10
C SER A 262 4.49 14.84 2.79
N PRO A 263 5.05 16.02 2.46
CA PRO A 263 6.26 16.55 3.10
C PRO A 263 6.17 16.72 4.63
N ILE A 264 4.96 16.84 5.18
CA ILE A 264 4.74 16.85 6.64
C ILE A 264 5.30 15.58 7.29
N MET A 265 5.28 14.44 6.58
CA MET A 265 5.79 13.15 7.06
C MET A 265 7.31 12.99 6.96
N ARG A 266 8.06 14.06 6.69
CA ARG A 266 9.53 14.03 6.63
C ARG A 266 10.18 13.37 7.84
N PRO A 267 9.77 13.61 9.10
CA PRO A 267 10.33 12.89 10.24
C PRO A 267 10.11 11.37 10.20
N ALA A 268 9.00 10.90 9.61
CA ALA A 268 8.76 9.47 9.41
C ALA A 268 9.70 8.89 8.35
N PHE A 269 9.96 9.61 7.26
CA PHE A 269 10.99 9.25 6.27
C PHE A 269 12.37 9.14 6.94
N ASP A 270 12.79 10.13 7.73
CA ASP A 270 14.09 10.15 8.39
C ASP A 270 14.22 9.01 9.42
N TYR A 271 13.13 8.68 10.13
CA TYR A 271 13.08 7.51 10.98
C TYR A 271 13.29 6.23 10.18
N MET A 272 12.51 6.03 9.11
CA MET A 272 12.61 4.84 8.27
C MET A 272 14.00 4.69 7.64
N LYS A 273 14.58 5.78 7.11
CA LYS A 273 15.94 5.79 6.56
C LYS A 273 16.99 5.32 7.57
N ARG A 274 16.80 5.67 8.85
CA ARG A 274 17.73 5.30 9.91
C ARG A 274 17.62 3.85 10.34
N VAL A 275 16.38 3.29 10.39
CA VAL A 275 16.15 1.92 10.88
C VAL A 275 16.25 0.86 9.78
N MET A 276 16.10 1.25 8.52
CA MET A 276 16.24 0.33 7.37
C MET A 276 17.71 0.18 6.99
N THR A 277 18.47 -0.51 7.85
CA THR A 277 19.88 -0.81 7.61
C THR A 277 20.04 -2.04 6.70
N PRO A 278 21.23 -2.32 6.14
CA PRO A 278 21.46 -3.52 5.32
C PRO A 278 21.14 -4.83 6.04
N GLU A 279 21.39 -4.89 7.35
CA GLU A 279 21.28 -6.11 8.16
C GLU A 279 19.83 -6.54 8.39
N VAL A 280 18.87 -5.60 8.31
CA VAL A 280 17.46 -5.92 8.55
C VAL A 280 16.72 -6.39 7.31
N VAL A 281 17.31 -6.20 6.12
CA VAL A 281 16.73 -6.63 4.84
C VAL A 281 17.39 -7.93 4.39
N ARG A 282 16.58 -8.98 4.30
CA ARG A 282 17.01 -10.24 3.69
C ARG A 282 16.86 -10.14 2.18
N TRP A 283 17.96 -10.19 1.47
CA TRP A 283 17.96 -10.09 0.01
C TRP A 283 18.73 -11.28 -0.63
N PRO A 284 18.18 -11.91 -1.67
CA PRO A 284 16.83 -11.72 -2.21
C PRO A 284 15.76 -12.27 -1.28
N GLY A 285 14.51 -11.77 -1.42
CA GLY A 285 13.35 -12.40 -0.81
C GLY A 285 12.95 -13.67 -1.56
N LYS A 286 11.91 -14.36 -1.08
CA LYS A 286 11.38 -15.58 -1.68
C LYS A 286 10.69 -15.32 -3.03
N MET A 287 10.08 -14.15 -3.18
CA MET A 287 9.41 -13.69 -4.40
C MET A 287 9.51 -12.16 -4.52
N PRO A 288 9.37 -11.58 -5.73
CA PRO A 288 9.38 -10.13 -5.91
C PRO A 288 8.27 -9.44 -5.12
N THR A 289 8.57 -8.23 -4.62
CA THR A 289 7.59 -7.32 -4.03
C THR A 289 7.58 -6.01 -4.81
N VAL A 290 6.38 -5.50 -5.13
CA VAL A 290 6.21 -4.23 -5.87
C VAL A 290 6.28 -3.05 -4.91
N SER A 291 7.13 -2.07 -5.24
CA SER A 291 7.28 -0.83 -4.50
C SER A 291 6.13 0.15 -4.77
N ASN A 292 5.58 0.74 -3.73
CA ASN A 292 4.58 1.81 -3.85
C ASN A 292 5.13 3.07 -4.52
N VAL A 293 6.43 3.33 -4.38
CA VAL A 293 7.09 4.55 -4.90
C VAL A 293 7.37 4.46 -6.39
N THR A 294 7.68 3.26 -6.89
CA THR A 294 8.04 3.09 -8.31
C THR A 294 6.96 2.39 -9.13
N GLY A 295 5.99 1.73 -8.50
CA GLY A 295 5.02 0.86 -9.18
C GLY A 295 5.63 -0.41 -9.79
N MET A 296 6.93 -0.68 -9.51
CA MET A 296 7.72 -1.77 -10.06
C MET A 296 8.32 -2.63 -8.93
N PRO A 297 8.67 -3.91 -9.20
CA PRO A 297 9.36 -4.73 -8.22
C PRO A 297 10.68 -4.09 -7.77
N PHE A 298 11.03 -4.30 -6.50
CA PHE A 298 12.37 -3.93 -6.01
C PHE A 298 13.43 -4.73 -6.78
N ASP A 299 14.52 -4.07 -7.16
CA ASP A 299 15.63 -4.63 -7.95
C ASP A 299 16.87 -4.94 -7.12
N SER A 300 16.96 -4.37 -5.92
CA SER A 300 18.10 -4.52 -5.01
C SER A 300 17.71 -4.21 -3.57
N ALA A 301 18.52 -4.68 -2.61
CA ALA A 301 18.36 -4.35 -1.20
C ALA A 301 18.42 -2.83 -0.96
N ASP A 302 19.30 -2.13 -1.68
CA ASP A 302 19.44 -0.67 -1.59
C ASP A 302 18.23 0.05 -2.14
N ASN A 303 17.68 -0.41 -3.26
CA ASN A 303 16.45 0.11 -3.85
C ASN A 303 15.27 -0.08 -2.89
N LEU A 304 15.15 -1.28 -2.27
CA LEU A 304 14.11 -1.56 -1.27
C LEU A 304 14.23 -0.59 -0.08
N ARG A 305 15.40 -0.48 0.55
CA ARG A 305 15.62 0.39 1.73
C ARG A 305 15.31 1.86 1.40
N LYS A 306 15.79 2.33 0.24
CA LYS A 306 15.56 3.70 -0.24
C LYS A 306 14.08 3.97 -0.44
N ASN A 307 13.38 3.13 -1.21
CA ASN A 307 12.00 3.36 -1.58
C ASN A 307 11.03 3.12 -0.42
N LEU A 308 11.28 2.13 0.44
CA LEU A 308 10.46 1.92 1.64
C LEU A 308 10.57 3.10 2.62
N SER A 309 11.74 3.75 2.69
CA SER A 309 11.88 4.99 3.46
C SER A 309 11.12 6.15 2.81
N ARG A 310 11.24 6.32 1.49
CA ARG A 310 10.56 7.37 0.71
C ARG A 310 9.04 7.21 0.69
N GLN A 311 8.53 6.00 0.84
CA GLN A 311 7.09 5.72 0.87
C GLN A 311 6.31 6.61 1.85
N ALA A 312 6.94 7.09 2.93
CA ALA A 312 6.29 7.97 3.90
C ALA A 312 5.87 9.34 3.31
N ILE A 313 6.58 9.83 2.29
CA ILE A 313 6.44 11.17 1.72
C ILE A 313 6.09 11.17 0.22
N ASP A 314 6.32 10.05 -0.48
CA ASP A 314 6.08 9.94 -1.91
C ASP A 314 4.67 9.38 -2.22
N THR A 315 4.22 9.58 -3.46
CA THR A 315 2.96 9.07 -3.98
C THR A 315 2.92 7.55 -3.96
N VAL A 316 1.83 6.97 -3.49
CA VAL A 316 1.53 5.54 -3.60
C VAL A 316 1.01 5.26 -5.01
N LEU A 317 1.82 4.62 -5.84
CA LEU A 317 1.50 4.25 -7.22
C LEU A 317 0.76 2.89 -7.26
N TRP A 318 -0.39 2.80 -6.57
CA TRP A 318 -1.14 1.56 -6.45
C TRP A 318 -1.72 1.09 -7.78
N TRP A 319 -2.35 1.99 -8.51
CA TRP A 319 -2.92 1.68 -9.81
C TRP A 319 -1.84 1.31 -10.83
N ASP A 320 -0.72 2.04 -10.85
CA ASP A 320 0.42 1.74 -11.71
C ASP A 320 1.01 0.35 -11.42
N SER A 321 1.08 -0.03 -10.14
CA SER A 321 1.49 -1.38 -9.71
C SER A 321 0.57 -2.48 -10.25
N ILE A 322 -0.76 -2.27 -10.18
CA ILE A 322 -1.74 -3.23 -10.69
C ILE A 322 -1.65 -3.33 -12.22
N LYS A 323 -1.57 -2.20 -12.93
CA LYS A 323 -1.41 -2.19 -14.40
C LYS A 323 -0.15 -2.93 -14.83
N TYR A 324 0.98 -2.62 -14.22
CA TYR A 324 2.24 -3.32 -14.49
C TYR A 324 2.10 -4.83 -14.33
N LEU A 325 1.55 -5.28 -13.21
CA LEU A 325 1.37 -6.71 -12.93
C LEU A 325 0.38 -7.37 -13.90
N HIS A 326 -0.72 -6.71 -14.22
CA HIS A 326 -1.77 -7.23 -15.09
C HIS A 326 -1.33 -7.28 -16.56
N GLU A 327 -0.86 -6.16 -17.09
CA GLU A 327 -0.59 -5.98 -18.51
C GLU A 327 0.79 -6.46 -18.93
N GLN A 328 1.83 -6.22 -18.10
CA GLN A 328 3.21 -6.51 -18.47
C GLN A 328 3.75 -7.81 -17.84
N ALA A 329 3.40 -8.06 -16.57
CA ALA A 329 3.84 -9.26 -15.87
C ALA A 329 2.88 -10.45 -16.05
N GLY A 330 1.72 -10.27 -16.68
CA GLY A 330 0.78 -11.34 -16.99
C GLY A 330 0.10 -11.97 -15.77
N THR A 331 -0.08 -11.19 -14.69
CA THR A 331 -0.77 -11.63 -13.49
C THR A 331 -2.27 -11.79 -13.78
N LYS A 332 -2.80 -12.98 -13.56
CA LYS A 332 -4.21 -13.30 -13.79
C LYS A 332 -5.00 -13.52 -12.50
N ARG A 333 -4.34 -13.96 -11.44
CA ARG A 333 -4.96 -14.27 -10.16
C ARG A 333 -4.49 -13.29 -9.10
N TRP A 334 -5.44 -12.86 -8.26
CA TRP A 334 -5.20 -11.83 -7.25
C TRP A 334 -5.80 -12.27 -5.92
N LEU A 335 -4.98 -12.50 -4.92
CA LEU A 335 -5.39 -12.88 -3.58
C LEU A 335 -5.11 -11.75 -2.59
N GLY A 336 -6.14 -11.21 -1.98
CA GLY A 336 -6.02 -10.21 -0.92
C GLY A 336 -6.11 -10.85 0.46
N LEU A 337 -5.19 -10.51 1.37
CA LEU A 337 -5.24 -10.95 2.75
C LEU A 337 -5.25 -9.75 3.70
N GLY A 338 -6.22 -9.72 4.60
CA GLY A 338 -6.31 -8.68 5.63
C GLY A 338 -7.72 -8.16 5.84
N PRO A 339 -7.93 -7.28 6.84
CA PRO A 339 -9.24 -6.76 7.15
C PRO A 339 -9.80 -5.92 6.01
N GLY A 340 -11.11 -6.04 5.78
CA GLY A 340 -11.85 -5.23 4.80
C GLY A 340 -11.64 -5.64 3.34
N LYS A 341 -12.36 -4.99 2.43
CA LYS A 341 -12.41 -5.34 0.99
C LYS A 341 -11.95 -4.20 0.06
N VAL A 342 -11.38 -3.14 0.61
CA VAL A 342 -10.98 -1.96 -0.20
C VAL A 342 -9.94 -2.36 -1.26
N GLY A 343 -8.90 -3.10 -0.88
CA GLY A 343 -7.88 -3.57 -1.82
C GLY A 343 -8.46 -4.41 -2.96
N ARG A 344 -9.33 -5.39 -2.63
CA ARG A 344 -10.06 -6.18 -3.64
C ARG A 344 -10.83 -5.30 -4.62
N ASN A 345 -11.57 -4.33 -4.09
CA ASN A 345 -12.38 -3.45 -4.93
C ASN A 345 -11.53 -2.60 -5.87
N LEU A 346 -10.36 -2.11 -5.42
CA LEU A 346 -9.43 -1.35 -6.24
C LEU A 346 -8.80 -2.24 -7.33
N VAL A 347 -8.35 -3.45 -6.98
CA VAL A 347 -7.81 -4.41 -7.96
C VAL A 347 -8.89 -4.78 -9.00
N SER A 348 -10.10 -5.12 -8.56
CA SER A 348 -11.20 -5.51 -9.46
C SER A 348 -11.61 -4.42 -10.45
N LYS A 349 -11.42 -3.15 -10.12
CA LYS A 349 -11.71 -2.03 -11.04
C LYS A 349 -10.80 -2.04 -12.26
N GLU A 350 -9.55 -2.50 -12.10
CA GLU A 350 -8.58 -2.57 -13.19
C GLU A 350 -8.69 -3.88 -13.96
N VAL A 351 -8.61 -5.01 -13.24
CA VAL A 351 -8.50 -6.33 -13.87
C VAL A 351 -9.84 -6.94 -14.26
N GLY A 352 -10.96 -6.29 -13.85
CA GLY A 352 -12.31 -6.80 -14.07
C GLY A 352 -12.68 -7.92 -13.09
N ARG A 353 -13.94 -8.36 -13.13
CA ARG A 353 -14.42 -9.55 -12.43
C ARG A 353 -14.30 -10.75 -13.39
N SER A 354 -13.11 -11.08 -13.81
CA SER A 354 -12.95 -12.24 -14.66
C SER A 354 -13.07 -13.52 -13.81
N GLY A 355 -14.26 -14.06 -13.71
CA GLY A 355 -14.49 -15.45 -13.31
C GLY A 355 -14.20 -16.41 -14.45
N ALA A 356 -13.45 -15.99 -15.48
CA ALA A 356 -13.20 -16.78 -16.68
C ALA A 356 -11.85 -17.47 -16.56
N LYS A 357 -11.86 -18.79 -16.73
CA LYS A 357 -10.73 -19.67 -17.04
C LYS A 357 -9.34 -19.19 -16.58
N GLY A 358 -8.95 -19.59 -15.38
CA GLY A 358 -7.59 -19.35 -14.84
C GLY A 358 -7.32 -17.95 -14.27
N GLY A 359 -8.34 -17.12 -14.02
CA GLY A 359 -8.19 -15.79 -13.42
C GLY A 359 -9.22 -15.48 -12.35
N GLY A 360 -8.97 -14.43 -11.52
CA GLY A 360 -9.91 -13.99 -10.51
C GLY A 360 -9.31 -13.06 -9.47
N VAL A 361 -10.18 -12.40 -8.72
CA VAL A 361 -9.82 -11.53 -7.60
C VAL A 361 -10.53 -12.02 -6.35
N TRP A 362 -9.78 -12.60 -5.44
CA TRP A 362 -10.27 -13.09 -4.15
C TRP A 362 -9.75 -12.20 -3.01
N SER A 363 -10.46 -12.21 -1.90
CA SER A 363 -9.94 -11.62 -0.66
C SER A 363 -10.44 -12.38 0.55
N ILE A 364 -9.56 -12.61 1.49
CA ILE A 364 -9.83 -13.26 2.76
C ILE A 364 -9.70 -12.23 3.87
N SER A 365 -10.85 -11.83 4.41
CA SER A 365 -10.99 -10.91 5.53
C SER A 365 -11.59 -11.59 6.75
N GLU A 366 -12.27 -12.72 6.54
CA GLU A 366 -12.97 -13.51 7.55
C GLU A 366 -12.81 -15.02 7.29
N PRO A 367 -12.86 -15.87 8.33
CA PRO A 367 -12.66 -17.32 8.19
C PRO A 367 -13.55 -17.99 7.16
N ARG A 368 -14.83 -17.57 7.09
CA ARG A 368 -15.82 -18.13 6.14
C ARG A 368 -15.47 -17.95 4.66
N GLU A 369 -14.52 -17.08 4.33
CA GLU A 369 -14.09 -16.81 2.96
C GLU A 369 -12.94 -17.72 2.51
N VAL A 370 -12.34 -18.47 3.44
CA VAL A 370 -11.14 -19.28 3.16
C VAL A 370 -11.44 -20.41 2.20
N GLU A 371 -12.45 -21.25 2.52
CA GLU A 371 -12.74 -22.46 1.72
C GLU A 371 -13.14 -22.12 0.28
N GLU A 372 -14.00 -21.11 0.09
CA GLU A 372 -14.38 -20.64 -1.25
C GLU A 372 -13.18 -20.12 -2.03
N THR A 373 -12.32 -19.35 -1.38
CA THR A 373 -11.11 -18.80 -2.01
C THR A 373 -10.12 -19.91 -2.39
N MET A 374 -9.87 -20.85 -1.48
CA MET A 374 -8.98 -21.99 -1.74
C MET A 374 -9.48 -22.82 -2.90
N ARG A 375 -10.77 -23.16 -2.92
CA ARG A 375 -11.40 -23.88 -4.02
C ARG A 375 -11.23 -23.15 -5.35
N GLY A 376 -11.51 -21.84 -5.41
CA GLY A 376 -11.33 -21.05 -6.64
C GLY A 376 -9.89 -20.99 -7.13
N LEU A 377 -8.92 -20.96 -6.21
CA LEU A 377 -7.50 -21.06 -6.57
C LEU A 377 -7.14 -22.46 -7.14
N ASP A 378 -7.67 -23.54 -6.52
CA ASP A 378 -7.41 -24.91 -6.97
C ASP A 378 -8.05 -25.22 -8.33
N GLU A 379 -9.30 -24.77 -8.54
CA GLU A 379 -10.00 -24.91 -9.82
C GLU A 379 -9.24 -24.22 -10.96
N THR A 380 -8.78 -22.98 -10.72
CA THR A 380 -8.01 -22.23 -11.74
C THR A 380 -6.63 -22.84 -12.01
N GLU A 381 -6.01 -23.52 -11.04
CA GLU A 381 -4.76 -24.27 -11.24
C GLU A 381 -4.97 -25.56 -12.03
N ALA A 382 -6.09 -26.25 -11.81
CA ALA A 382 -6.44 -27.45 -12.56
C ALA A 382 -6.76 -27.14 -14.03
N GLU A 383 -7.52 -26.04 -14.28
CA GLU A 383 -7.85 -25.62 -15.65
C GLU A 383 -6.63 -25.23 -16.49
N ALA A 384 -5.59 -24.71 -15.88
CA ALA A 384 -4.38 -24.30 -16.60
C ALA A 384 -3.45 -25.47 -16.97
N ARG A 385 -3.61 -26.62 -16.28
CA ARG A 385 -2.84 -27.84 -16.56
C ARG A 385 -3.45 -28.69 -17.68
N ASN A 386 -4.70 -28.40 -18.04
CA ASN A 386 -5.44 -29.03 -19.14
C ASN A 386 -5.46 -28.11 -20.39
#